data_7a050b43c425c822b7ffbb5dff33553d
#
_entry.id   7a050b43c425c822b7ffbb5dff33553d
#
_cell.length_a   1.000
_cell.length_b   1.000
_cell.length_c   1.000
_cell.angle_alpha   90.00
_cell.angle_beta   90.00
_cell.angle_gamma   90.00
#
_symmetry.space_group_name_H-M   'P 1'
#
loop_
_entity.id
_entity.type
_entity.pdbx_description
1 polymer ?
#
loop_
_entity_poly.entity_id
_entity_poly.type
_entity_poly.pdbx_seq_one_letter_code
_entity_poly.pdbx_strand_id
1 'polypeptide(L)'
;MSGLSLNDVTKQFGDFKAVDNVALNVPHGSFVCLLGPSGCGKTTLLRMIAGLEEPSSGSIAIDDEDITRVPTHKRNLGMVFQSLALFPHLSVGENIAYPLRIRGRPKDEQAKRVDELLKLIHLPGFANRPVAKLSGGQRQRVAIARALALSPRLFLLDEPLSALDAKLREAMQVELRQLQQKLGITTIVVTHDQREAMTMADLVVVMGEGRIRQAAAPIEIYRRPADAFVADFIGMTNLLPVEADSAGRAVVLGSAIPGLSLSNGVKEAQISVRPEDVRLTEPGNGAIAGTVTFVRDLGGTIETFVEAGGKMIIAVATPRERPNVAAGSPVGVVLPAESCVVLEK
;
A
#
# COMPACT_ATOMS: atom_id res chain seq x y z
N MET A 1 3.80 18.00 15.32
CA MET A 1 4.76 18.34 14.25
C MET A 1 4.48 17.43 13.10
N SER A 2 4.28 17.97 11.90
CA SER A 2 4.09 17.19 10.69
C SER A 2 5.45 16.76 10.15
N GLY A 3 5.67 15.47 9.91
CA GLY A 3 6.90 14.98 9.30
C GLY A 3 7.04 15.35 7.83
N LEU A 4 5.90 15.38 7.07
CA LEU A 4 5.81 15.86 5.69
C LEU A 4 4.41 16.44 5.44
N SER A 5 4.34 17.57 4.77
CA SER A 5 3.09 18.16 4.31
C SER A 5 3.13 18.44 2.81
N LEU A 6 2.10 18.00 2.11
CA LEU A 6 1.85 18.28 0.70
C LEU A 6 0.59 19.14 0.63
N ASN A 7 0.67 20.31 0.00
CA ASN A 7 -0.45 21.22 -0.16
C ASN A 7 -0.72 21.44 -1.64
N ASP A 8 -1.82 20.85 -2.12
CA ASP A 8 -2.35 20.98 -3.48
C ASP A 8 -1.30 20.73 -4.58
N VAL A 9 -0.42 19.74 -4.35
CA VAL A 9 0.71 19.44 -5.22
C VAL A 9 0.20 18.87 -6.55
N THR A 10 0.59 19.54 -7.63
CA THR A 10 0.24 19.13 -8.99
C THR A 10 1.50 19.00 -9.84
N LYS A 11 1.56 17.97 -10.68
CA LYS A 11 2.57 17.80 -11.73
C LYS A 11 1.92 17.53 -13.06
N GLN A 12 2.21 18.38 -14.03
CA GLN A 12 1.71 18.28 -15.40
C GLN A 12 2.87 18.12 -16.38
N PHE A 13 2.74 17.22 -17.33
CA PHE A 13 3.64 17.02 -18.47
C PHE A 13 2.83 17.24 -19.77
N GLY A 14 3.01 18.38 -20.42
CA GLY A 14 2.14 18.79 -21.51
C GLY A 14 0.68 18.86 -21.04
N ASP A 15 -0.20 18.12 -21.69
CA ASP A 15 -1.63 18.04 -21.32
C ASP A 15 -1.94 16.98 -20.24
N PHE A 16 -0.97 16.13 -19.90
CA PHE A 16 -1.17 15.04 -18.97
C PHE A 16 -0.81 15.45 -17.54
N LYS A 17 -1.77 15.33 -16.63
CA LYS A 17 -1.55 15.51 -15.18
C LYS A 17 -1.16 14.18 -14.55
N ALA A 18 0.11 14.02 -14.24
CA ALA A 18 0.64 12.83 -13.56
C ALA A 18 0.30 12.81 -12.06
N VAL A 19 0.22 14.01 -11.45
CA VAL A 19 -0.26 14.23 -10.08
C VAL A 19 -1.18 15.44 -10.12
N ASP A 20 -2.38 15.34 -9.57
CA ASP A 20 -3.43 16.34 -9.65
C ASP A 20 -3.97 16.68 -8.27
N ASN A 21 -3.61 17.87 -7.79
CA ASN A 21 -4.12 18.48 -6.55
C ASN A 21 -3.99 17.55 -5.31
N VAL A 22 -2.80 17.00 -5.08
CA VAL A 22 -2.55 16.09 -3.96
C VAL A 22 -2.28 16.90 -2.70
N ALA A 23 -3.13 16.70 -1.69
CA ALA A 23 -2.96 17.19 -0.32
C ALA A 23 -2.78 16.00 0.63
N LEU A 24 -1.72 16.02 1.45
CA LEU A 24 -1.42 14.94 2.39
C LEU A 24 -0.62 15.48 3.57
N ASN A 25 -1.00 15.07 4.77
CA ASN A 25 -0.25 15.36 5.99
C ASN A 25 0.26 14.04 6.61
N VAL A 26 1.57 13.92 6.73
CA VAL A 26 2.24 12.72 7.23
C VAL A 26 2.80 13.03 8.62
N PRO A 27 2.35 12.33 9.68
CA PRO A 27 2.91 12.51 11.02
C PRO A 27 4.40 12.15 11.08
N HIS A 28 5.14 12.85 11.94
CA HIS A 28 6.55 12.52 12.17
C HIS A 28 6.72 11.07 12.68
N GLY A 29 7.71 10.37 12.16
CA GLY A 29 8.04 8.99 12.58
C GLY A 29 7.06 7.94 12.06
N SER A 30 6.07 8.27 11.22
CA SER A 30 5.16 7.30 10.64
C SER A 30 5.74 6.58 9.42
N PHE A 31 5.26 5.39 9.19
CA PHE A 31 5.52 4.59 8.00
C PHE A 31 4.33 4.72 7.04
N VAL A 32 4.54 5.34 5.89
CA VAL A 32 3.49 5.60 4.89
C VAL A 32 3.73 4.76 3.65
N CYS A 33 2.70 4.08 3.17
CA CYS A 33 2.72 3.40 1.89
C CYS A 33 1.88 4.13 0.85
N LEU A 34 2.50 4.60 -0.24
CA LEU A 34 1.81 5.06 -1.44
C LEU A 34 1.47 3.85 -2.29
N LEU A 35 0.19 3.54 -2.41
CA LEU A 35 -0.33 2.35 -3.05
C LEU A 35 -1.24 2.72 -4.23
N GLY A 36 -1.27 1.93 -5.30
CA GLY A 36 -2.12 2.19 -6.46
C GLY A 36 -1.61 1.48 -7.72
N PRO A 37 -2.39 1.44 -8.80
CA PRO A 37 -2.01 0.80 -10.05
C PRO A 37 -0.80 1.50 -10.70
N SER A 38 -0.17 0.82 -11.67
CA SER A 38 0.92 1.40 -12.45
C SER A 38 0.45 2.67 -13.18
N GLY A 39 1.28 3.70 -13.19
CA GLY A 39 0.97 4.97 -13.88
C GLY A 39 0.08 5.94 -13.10
N CYS A 40 -0.40 5.64 -11.89
CA CYS A 40 -1.26 6.54 -11.12
C CYS A 40 -0.54 7.71 -10.42
N GLY A 41 0.77 7.91 -10.64
CA GLY A 41 1.50 9.09 -10.15
C GLY A 41 2.37 8.89 -8.91
N LYS A 42 2.42 7.71 -8.26
CA LYS A 42 3.18 7.44 -7.03
C LYS A 42 4.67 7.81 -7.12
N THR A 43 5.37 7.26 -8.12
CA THR A 43 6.81 7.54 -8.32
C THR A 43 7.05 9.01 -8.67
N THR A 44 6.14 9.65 -9.41
CA THR A 44 6.22 11.09 -9.71
C THR A 44 6.10 11.90 -8.42
N LEU A 45 5.14 11.58 -7.55
CA LEU A 45 4.97 12.22 -6.25
C LEU A 45 6.20 12.01 -5.38
N LEU A 46 6.73 10.79 -5.30
CA LEU A 46 7.96 10.48 -4.55
C LEU A 46 9.16 11.30 -5.08
N ARG A 47 9.30 11.42 -6.40
CA ARG A 47 10.36 12.22 -7.03
C ARG A 47 10.24 13.70 -6.74
N MET A 48 9.02 14.25 -6.67
CA MET A 48 8.79 15.64 -6.27
C MET A 48 9.20 15.87 -4.81
N ILE A 49 8.83 14.95 -3.90
CA ILE A 49 9.28 14.99 -2.50
C ILE A 49 10.80 14.93 -2.42
N ALA A 50 11.44 14.10 -3.23
CA ALA A 50 12.91 13.98 -3.30
C ALA A 50 13.60 15.20 -3.93
N GLY A 51 12.86 16.07 -4.65
CA GLY A 51 13.42 17.18 -5.42
C GLY A 51 14.13 16.76 -6.69
N LEU A 52 13.80 15.59 -7.22
CA LEU A 52 14.23 15.08 -8.52
C LEU A 52 13.30 15.55 -9.64
N GLU A 53 12.12 16.02 -9.27
CA GLU A 53 11.11 16.58 -10.15
C GLU A 53 10.51 17.81 -9.46
N GLU A 54 10.26 18.89 -10.19
CA GLU A 54 9.62 20.09 -9.64
C GLU A 54 8.10 20.00 -9.81
N PRO A 55 7.29 20.33 -8.78
CA PRO A 55 5.86 20.43 -8.95
C PRO A 55 5.50 21.59 -9.89
N SER A 56 4.42 21.44 -10.66
CA SER A 56 3.88 22.51 -11.51
C SER A 56 3.16 23.56 -10.66
N SER A 57 2.54 23.13 -9.54
CA SER A 57 1.91 24.00 -8.54
C SER A 57 1.84 23.30 -7.19
N GLY A 58 1.47 24.04 -6.14
CA GLY A 58 1.41 23.55 -4.77
C GLY A 58 2.74 23.67 -4.04
N SER A 59 2.79 23.18 -2.80
CA SER A 59 3.99 23.24 -1.96
C SER A 59 4.25 21.96 -1.20
N ILE A 60 5.52 21.71 -0.87
CA ILE A 60 6.02 20.55 -0.13
C ILE A 60 6.82 21.08 1.06
N ALA A 61 6.47 20.65 2.27
CA ALA A 61 7.18 21.02 3.49
C ALA A 61 7.59 19.80 4.31
N ILE A 62 8.77 19.86 4.97
CA ILE A 62 9.23 18.87 5.96
C ILE A 62 9.47 19.62 7.27
N ASP A 63 8.88 19.13 8.37
CA ASP A 63 8.95 19.74 9.69
C ASP A 63 8.62 21.25 9.64
N ASP A 64 7.58 21.61 8.86
CA ASP A 64 7.10 22.97 8.58
C ASP A 64 8.07 23.86 7.76
N GLU A 65 9.21 23.33 7.30
CA GLU A 65 10.13 24.01 6.37
C GLU A 65 9.72 23.75 4.92
N ASP A 66 9.41 24.79 4.16
CA ASP A 66 9.12 24.68 2.72
C ASP A 66 10.37 24.25 1.95
N ILE A 67 10.27 23.05 1.34
CA ILE A 67 11.34 22.47 0.52
C ILE A 67 11.01 22.44 -0.96
N THR A 68 9.91 23.04 -1.40
CA THR A 68 9.38 22.94 -2.76
C THR A 68 10.46 23.22 -3.82
N ARG A 69 11.24 24.28 -3.63
CA ARG A 69 12.32 24.68 -4.55
C ARG A 69 13.73 24.36 -4.04
N VAL A 70 13.85 23.67 -2.91
CA VAL A 70 15.14 23.26 -2.37
C VAL A 70 15.70 22.13 -3.23
N PRO A 71 16.94 22.23 -3.75
CA PRO A 71 17.53 21.17 -4.57
C PRO A 71 17.77 19.88 -3.75
N THR A 72 17.65 18.73 -4.37
CA THR A 72 17.73 17.37 -3.76
C THR A 72 18.85 17.23 -2.73
N HIS A 73 20.06 17.67 -3.06
CA HIS A 73 21.25 17.50 -2.21
C HIS A 73 21.20 18.33 -0.90
N LYS A 74 20.28 19.29 -0.79
CA LYS A 74 20.06 20.14 0.41
C LYS A 74 18.85 19.70 1.24
N ARG A 75 17.99 18.78 0.73
CA ARG A 75 16.77 18.36 1.44
C ARG A 75 17.01 17.43 2.63
N ASN A 76 18.23 16.94 2.82
CA ASN A 76 18.58 15.95 3.87
C ASN A 76 17.67 14.72 3.89
N LEU A 77 17.51 14.10 2.74
CA LEU A 77 16.69 12.90 2.51
C LEU A 77 17.56 11.68 2.28
N GLY A 78 17.09 10.51 2.69
CA GLY A 78 17.60 9.22 2.25
C GLY A 78 16.67 8.63 1.19
N MET A 79 17.21 8.20 0.06
CA MET A 79 16.40 7.56 -0.98
C MET A 79 17.00 6.24 -1.44
N VAL A 80 16.14 5.22 -1.57
CA VAL A 80 16.46 3.94 -2.22
C VAL A 80 15.61 3.85 -3.48
N PHE A 81 16.28 3.70 -4.62
CA PHE A 81 15.64 3.53 -5.92
C PHE A 81 15.29 2.07 -6.18
N GLN A 82 14.34 1.81 -7.03
CA GLN A 82 13.94 0.46 -7.45
C GLN A 82 15.13 -0.38 -7.96
N SER A 83 16.07 0.23 -8.70
CA SER A 83 17.30 -0.42 -9.18
C SER A 83 18.41 -0.54 -8.12
N LEU A 84 18.16 -0.08 -6.86
CA LEU A 84 19.11 0.06 -5.76
C LEU A 84 20.27 1.01 -6.05
N ALA A 85 20.61 1.27 -7.28
CA ALA A 85 21.66 2.19 -7.77
C ALA A 85 22.99 2.09 -7.00
N LEU A 86 23.41 0.88 -6.58
CA LEU A 86 24.72 0.64 -5.97
C LEU A 86 25.83 0.83 -6.99
N PHE A 87 26.95 1.39 -6.57
CA PHE A 87 28.13 1.55 -7.40
C PHE A 87 28.86 0.20 -7.52
N PRO A 88 28.87 -0.44 -8.70
CA PRO A 88 29.34 -1.82 -8.83
C PRO A 88 30.87 -1.96 -8.65
N HIS A 89 31.62 -0.89 -8.88
CA HIS A 89 33.06 -0.82 -8.73
C HIS A 89 33.56 -0.50 -7.32
N LEU A 90 32.63 -0.16 -6.40
CA LEU A 90 32.92 0.11 -5.00
C LEU A 90 32.57 -1.11 -4.14
N SER A 91 33.33 -1.27 -3.03
CA SER A 91 33.01 -2.23 -1.99
C SER A 91 31.72 -1.84 -1.24
N VAL A 92 31.22 -2.71 -0.38
CA VAL A 92 30.07 -2.46 0.49
C VAL A 92 30.32 -1.23 1.37
N GLY A 93 31.46 -1.18 2.06
CA GLY A 93 31.82 -0.07 2.92
C GLY A 93 31.96 1.25 2.17
N GLU A 94 32.57 1.23 0.99
CA GLU A 94 32.69 2.42 0.14
C GLU A 94 31.34 2.91 -0.39
N ASN A 95 30.40 2.01 -0.72
CA ASN A 95 29.03 2.39 -1.06
C ASN A 95 28.33 3.10 0.09
N ILE A 96 28.43 2.54 1.30
CA ILE A 96 27.80 3.13 2.51
C ILE A 96 28.47 4.45 2.87
N ALA A 97 29.81 4.54 2.76
CA ALA A 97 30.57 5.75 3.07
C ALA A 97 30.41 6.86 2.02
N TYR A 98 29.93 6.54 0.82
CA TYR A 98 29.91 7.47 -0.32
C TYR A 98 29.24 8.82 -0.01
N PRO A 99 28.04 8.87 0.62
CA PRO A 99 27.41 10.15 0.98
C PRO A 99 28.24 10.97 1.96
N LEU A 100 28.90 10.31 2.94
CA LEU A 100 29.77 10.96 3.91
C LEU A 100 31.03 11.54 3.26
N ARG A 101 31.62 10.79 2.30
CA ARG A 101 32.78 11.22 1.54
C ARG A 101 32.50 12.48 0.72
N ILE A 102 31.35 12.54 0.03
CA ILE A 102 30.92 13.74 -0.73
C ILE A 102 30.73 14.94 0.18
N ARG A 103 30.30 14.73 1.43
CA ARG A 103 30.15 15.78 2.45
C ARG A 103 31.45 16.15 3.14
N GLY A 104 32.61 15.58 2.70
CA GLY A 104 33.92 15.89 3.28
C GLY A 104 34.14 15.39 4.69
N ARG A 105 33.38 14.38 5.16
CA ARG A 105 33.55 13.83 6.50
C ARG A 105 34.90 13.14 6.66
N PRO A 106 35.58 13.20 7.80
CA PRO A 106 36.84 12.53 8.09
C PRO A 106 36.75 11.01 7.88
N LYS A 107 37.86 10.36 7.51
CA LYS A 107 37.87 8.90 7.21
C LYS A 107 37.54 8.04 8.42
N ASP A 108 37.93 8.43 9.61
CA ASP A 108 37.61 7.76 10.87
C ASP A 108 36.11 7.82 11.18
N GLU A 109 35.47 8.98 10.99
CA GLU A 109 34.01 9.12 11.10
C GLU A 109 33.29 8.26 10.05
N GLN A 110 33.78 8.23 8.80
CA GLN A 110 33.24 7.37 7.76
C GLN A 110 33.31 5.89 8.18
N ALA A 111 34.47 5.42 8.64
CA ALA A 111 34.68 4.02 9.02
C ALA A 111 33.79 3.63 10.21
N LYS A 112 33.70 4.47 11.24
CA LYS A 112 32.82 4.27 12.39
C LYS A 112 31.35 4.17 11.96
N ARG A 113 30.88 5.09 11.12
CA ARG A 113 29.49 5.10 10.63
C ARG A 113 29.18 3.89 9.76
N VAL A 114 30.11 3.45 8.91
CA VAL A 114 29.96 2.22 8.12
C VAL A 114 29.79 1.00 9.04
N ASP A 115 30.58 0.89 10.08
CA ASP A 115 30.51 -0.24 11.04
C ASP A 115 29.16 -0.26 11.80
N GLU A 116 28.72 0.91 12.25
CA GLU A 116 27.39 1.07 12.89
C GLU A 116 26.27 0.62 11.95
N LEU A 117 26.27 1.07 10.71
CA LEU A 117 25.25 0.75 9.71
C LEU A 117 25.30 -0.72 9.29
N LEU A 118 26.49 -1.31 9.14
CA LEU A 118 26.62 -2.74 8.85
C LEU A 118 26.06 -3.61 9.98
N LYS A 119 26.25 -3.23 11.25
CA LYS A 119 25.61 -3.89 12.39
C LYS A 119 24.08 -3.73 12.34
N LEU A 120 23.62 -2.52 12.02
CA LEU A 120 22.19 -2.19 11.93
C LEU A 120 21.44 -3.04 10.89
N ILE A 121 22.08 -3.31 9.74
CA ILE A 121 21.51 -4.09 8.63
C ILE A 121 21.89 -5.59 8.69
N HIS A 122 22.42 -6.09 9.81
CA HIS A 122 22.83 -7.49 10.02
C HIS A 122 23.86 -8.01 9.01
N LEU A 123 24.84 -7.16 8.59
CA LEU A 123 25.96 -7.52 7.71
C LEU A 123 27.33 -7.13 8.33
N PRO A 124 27.63 -7.45 9.61
CA PRO A 124 28.92 -7.12 10.19
C PRO A 124 30.06 -7.80 9.44
N GLY A 125 31.18 -7.11 9.28
CA GLY A 125 32.36 -7.63 8.57
C GLY A 125 32.29 -7.62 7.03
N PHE A 126 31.22 -7.09 6.42
CA PHE A 126 31.06 -7.07 4.96
C PHE A 126 31.72 -5.85 4.29
N ALA A 127 32.32 -4.93 5.03
CA ALA A 127 32.81 -3.65 4.50
C ALA A 127 33.69 -3.81 3.23
N ASN A 128 34.60 -4.79 3.20
CA ASN A 128 35.53 -4.99 2.09
C ASN A 128 34.99 -5.90 0.97
N ARG A 129 33.73 -6.38 1.08
CA ARG A 129 33.16 -7.25 0.04
C ARG A 129 32.75 -6.46 -1.20
N PRO A 130 33.03 -6.95 -2.42
CA PRO A 130 32.46 -6.40 -3.65
C PRO A 130 30.95 -6.57 -3.66
N VAL A 131 30.18 -5.52 -4.05
CA VAL A 131 28.71 -5.59 -4.11
C VAL A 131 28.20 -6.62 -5.12
N ALA A 132 28.99 -6.93 -6.16
CA ALA A 132 28.66 -7.96 -7.15
C ALA A 132 28.56 -9.38 -6.55
N LYS A 133 29.22 -9.64 -5.41
CA LYS A 133 29.19 -10.94 -4.69
C LYS A 133 28.05 -11.05 -3.68
N LEU A 134 27.15 -10.07 -3.60
CA LEU A 134 26.02 -10.04 -2.67
C LEU A 134 24.78 -10.66 -3.30
N SER A 135 23.95 -11.31 -2.46
CA SER A 135 22.56 -11.68 -2.84
C SER A 135 21.69 -10.46 -3.05
N GLY A 136 20.51 -10.61 -3.66
CA GLY A 136 19.53 -9.54 -3.85
C GLY A 136 19.19 -8.82 -2.55
N GLY A 137 18.81 -9.56 -1.51
CA GLY A 137 18.49 -9.00 -0.21
C GLY A 137 19.68 -8.32 0.48
N GLN A 138 20.90 -8.86 0.33
CA GLN A 138 22.12 -8.20 0.84
C GLN A 138 22.39 -6.89 0.13
N ARG A 139 22.23 -6.84 -1.21
CA ARG A 139 22.35 -5.58 -1.96
C ARG A 139 21.34 -4.54 -1.50
N GLN A 140 20.11 -4.96 -1.26
CA GLN A 140 19.06 -4.08 -0.75
C GLN A 140 19.41 -3.49 0.62
N ARG A 141 19.85 -4.32 1.58
CA ARG A 141 20.29 -3.84 2.90
C ARG A 141 21.43 -2.82 2.78
N VAL A 142 22.39 -3.05 1.87
CA VAL A 142 23.47 -2.09 1.62
C VAL A 142 22.94 -0.77 1.05
N ALA A 143 21.96 -0.80 0.13
CA ALA A 143 21.32 0.40 -0.39
C ALA A 143 20.59 1.18 0.70
N ILE A 144 19.89 0.49 1.59
CA ILE A 144 19.24 1.07 2.78
C ILE A 144 20.30 1.74 3.69
N ALA A 145 21.38 1.03 4.02
CA ALA A 145 22.45 1.58 4.86
C ALA A 145 23.09 2.83 4.23
N ARG A 146 23.33 2.81 2.92
CA ARG A 146 23.84 3.99 2.20
C ARG A 146 22.90 5.18 2.30
N ALA A 147 21.60 4.97 2.14
CA ALA A 147 20.60 6.03 2.24
C ALA A 147 20.49 6.60 3.67
N LEU A 148 20.77 5.79 4.69
CA LEU A 148 20.78 6.19 6.11
C LEU A 148 22.11 6.78 6.60
N ALA A 149 23.14 6.82 5.77
CA ALA A 149 24.50 7.22 6.18
C ALA A 149 24.56 8.62 6.79
N LEU A 150 23.79 9.56 6.25
CA LEU A 150 23.72 10.96 6.70
C LEU A 150 22.65 11.23 7.77
N SER A 151 22.03 10.19 8.34
CA SER A 151 20.91 10.34 9.30
C SER A 151 19.82 11.29 8.77
N PRO A 152 19.14 10.91 7.67
CA PRO A 152 18.17 11.78 7.01
C PRO A 152 16.92 12.03 7.87
N ARG A 153 16.21 13.15 7.61
CA ARG A 153 14.93 13.49 8.25
C ARG A 153 13.77 12.67 7.68
N LEU A 154 13.86 12.30 6.41
CA LEU A 154 12.83 11.55 5.69
C LEU A 154 13.48 10.43 4.87
N PHE A 155 12.89 9.25 4.89
CA PHE A 155 13.38 8.07 4.18
C PHE A 155 12.39 7.66 3.08
N LEU A 156 12.83 7.67 1.84
CA LEU A 156 12.04 7.43 0.65
C LEU A 156 12.47 6.12 -0.01
N LEU A 157 11.52 5.27 -0.33
CA LEU A 157 11.76 3.94 -0.91
C LEU A 157 10.86 3.77 -2.13
N ASP A 158 11.46 3.64 -3.30
CA ASP A 158 10.75 3.43 -4.57
C ASP A 158 10.77 1.94 -4.92
N GLU A 159 9.66 1.23 -4.70
CA GLU A 159 9.47 -0.20 -4.89
C GLU A 159 10.62 -1.08 -4.37
N PRO A 160 11.02 -0.92 -3.09
CA PRO A 160 12.26 -1.50 -2.59
C PRO A 160 12.28 -3.03 -2.61
N LEU A 161 11.11 -3.69 -2.58
CA LEU A 161 10.99 -5.14 -2.42
C LEU A 161 10.59 -5.88 -3.72
N SER A 162 10.35 -5.15 -4.80
CA SER A 162 9.78 -5.70 -6.05
C SER A 162 10.64 -6.78 -6.72
N ALA A 163 11.98 -6.72 -6.56
CA ALA A 163 12.91 -7.66 -7.16
C ALA A 163 13.20 -8.94 -6.32
N LEU A 164 12.51 -9.10 -5.18
CA LEU A 164 12.73 -10.22 -4.26
C LEU A 164 11.69 -11.33 -4.46
N ASP A 165 12.10 -12.59 -4.20
CA ASP A 165 11.16 -13.70 -4.09
C ASP A 165 10.20 -13.52 -2.89
N ALA A 166 9.07 -14.24 -2.90
CA ALA A 166 7.99 -14.04 -1.91
C ALA A 166 8.48 -14.22 -0.46
N LYS A 167 9.25 -15.27 -0.17
CA LYS A 167 9.72 -15.57 1.20
C LYS A 167 10.70 -14.52 1.72
N LEU A 168 11.63 -14.09 0.85
CA LEU A 168 12.59 -13.06 1.20
C LEU A 168 11.91 -11.69 1.34
N ARG A 169 10.89 -11.41 0.51
CA ARG A 169 10.09 -10.20 0.57
C ARG A 169 9.38 -10.06 1.92
N GLU A 170 8.68 -11.13 2.37
CA GLU A 170 8.02 -11.13 3.70
C GLU A 170 9.01 -10.88 4.84
N ALA A 171 10.17 -11.53 4.83
CA ALA A 171 11.21 -11.30 5.83
C ALA A 171 11.72 -9.85 5.82
N MET A 172 11.95 -9.29 4.61
CA MET A 172 12.43 -7.92 4.45
C MET A 172 11.38 -6.86 4.84
N GLN A 173 10.09 -7.13 4.69
CA GLN A 173 9.00 -6.25 5.19
C GLN A 173 9.11 -6.09 6.70
N VAL A 174 9.23 -7.19 7.43
CA VAL A 174 9.38 -7.18 8.90
C VAL A 174 10.65 -6.43 9.31
N GLU A 175 11.79 -6.73 8.68
CA GLU A 175 13.06 -6.08 8.98
C GLU A 175 13.01 -4.56 8.71
N LEU A 176 12.42 -4.15 7.59
CA LEU A 176 12.29 -2.74 7.23
C LEU A 176 11.40 -1.98 8.22
N ARG A 177 10.29 -2.59 8.64
CA ARG A 177 9.41 -2.02 9.66
C ARG A 177 10.12 -1.89 11.01
N GLN A 178 10.82 -2.92 11.48
CA GLN A 178 11.60 -2.88 12.71
C GLN A 178 12.73 -1.84 12.67
N LEU A 179 13.40 -1.74 11.53
CA LEU A 179 14.44 -0.72 11.30
C LEU A 179 13.87 0.69 11.42
N GLN A 180 12.74 0.96 10.77
CA GLN A 180 12.07 2.25 10.82
C GLN A 180 11.62 2.61 12.25
N GLN A 181 11.02 1.66 12.97
CA GLN A 181 10.62 1.85 14.37
C GLN A 181 11.81 2.16 15.27
N LYS A 182 12.93 1.42 15.11
CA LYS A 182 14.16 1.64 15.87
C LYS A 182 14.77 3.02 15.64
N LEU A 183 14.65 3.54 14.41
CA LEU A 183 15.21 4.84 14.02
C LEU A 183 14.24 6.00 14.29
N GLY A 184 12.94 5.73 14.43
CA GLY A 184 11.91 6.76 14.57
C GLY A 184 11.79 7.70 13.36
N ILE A 185 12.27 7.26 12.19
CA ILE A 185 12.33 8.11 10.99
C ILE A 185 11.01 8.04 10.21
N THR A 186 10.53 9.19 9.74
CA THR A 186 9.40 9.23 8.80
C THR A 186 9.79 8.55 7.50
N THR A 187 9.01 7.54 7.09
CA THR A 187 9.34 6.70 5.93
C THR A 187 8.18 6.69 4.95
N ILE A 188 8.47 6.89 3.66
CA ILE A 188 7.50 6.78 2.58
C ILE A 188 7.96 5.71 1.62
N VAL A 189 7.11 4.71 1.40
CA VAL A 189 7.34 3.61 0.47
C VAL A 189 6.34 3.69 -0.67
N VAL A 190 6.81 3.63 -1.89
CA VAL A 190 5.98 3.33 -3.05
C VAL A 190 5.93 1.83 -3.24
N THR A 191 4.76 1.27 -3.37
CA THR A 191 4.55 -0.14 -3.70
C THR A 191 3.30 -0.31 -4.55
N HIS A 192 3.23 -1.42 -5.27
CA HIS A 192 2.00 -1.93 -5.91
C HIS A 192 1.49 -3.20 -5.19
N ASP A 193 2.20 -3.69 -4.18
CA ASP A 193 1.82 -4.85 -3.39
C ASP A 193 0.98 -4.43 -2.18
N GLN A 194 -0.30 -4.85 -2.19
CA GLN A 194 -1.25 -4.56 -1.12
C GLN A 194 -0.82 -5.17 0.22
N ARG A 195 -0.19 -6.37 0.20
CA ARG A 195 0.28 -7.05 1.42
C ARG A 195 1.38 -6.24 2.10
N GLU A 196 2.28 -5.63 1.31
CA GLU A 196 3.31 -4.73 1.85
C GLU A 196 2.67 -3.56 2.60
N ALA A 197 1.71 -2.88 1.96
CA ALA A 197 1.02 -1.74 2.56
C ALA A 197 0.26 -2.14 3.83
N MET A 198 -0.47 -3.26 3.80
CA MET A 198 -1.24 -3.75 4.96
C MET A 198 -0.35 -4.19 6.13
N THR A 199 0.87 -4.68 5.85
CA THR A 199 1.78 -5.21 6.88
C THR A 199 2.64 -4.13 7.53
N MET A 200 3.13 -3.17 6.75
CA MET A 200 4.16 -2.23 7.22
C MET A 200 3.63 -0.85 7.58
N ALA A 201 2.54 -0.39 6.95
CA ALA A 201 2.13 1.01 7.06
C ALA A 201 1.39 1.34 8.35
N ASP A 202 1.65 2.55 8.87
CA ASP A 202 0.76 3.23 9.81
C ASP A 202 -0.34 3.97 9.04
N LEU A 203 -0.01 4.46 7.84
CA LEU A 203 -0.90 5.16 6.94
C LEU A 203 -0.74 4.61 5.51
N VAL A 204 -1.81 4.13 4.91
CA VAL A 204 -1.87 3.77 3.48
C VAL A 204 -2.53 4.91 2.72
N VAL A 205 -1.90 5.33 1.65
CA VAL A 205 -2.41 6.35 0.73
C VAL A 205 -2.69 5.69 -0.61
N VAL A 206 -3.96 5.45 -0.91
CA VAL A 206 -4.38 4.86 -2.17
C VAL A 206 -4.48 5.95 -3.22
N MET A 207 -3.73 5.80 -4.30
CA MET A 207 -3.72 6.73 -5.44
C MET A 207 -4.39 6.11 -6.67
N GLY A 208 -5.17 6.93 -7.37
CA GLY A 208 -5.78 6.60 -8.64
C GLY A 208 -5.85 7.85 -9.51
N GLU A 209 -5.47 7.75 -10.79
CA GLU A 209 -5.57 8.84 -11.77
C GLU A 209 -4.90 10.15 -11.31
N GLY A 210 -3.72 10.05 -10.70
CA GLY A 210 -2.97 11.21 -10.20
C GLY A 210 -3.46 11.81 -8.88
N ARG A 211 -4.52 11.28 -8.28
CA ARG A 211 -5.16 11.81 -7.06
C ARG A 211 -5.10 10.82 -5.91
N ILE A 212 -5.20 11.32 -4.69
CA ILE A 212 -5.46 10.48 -3.51
C ILE A 212 -6.95 10.13 -3.51
N ARG A 213 -7.26 8.83 -3.54
CA ARG A 213 -8.62 8.30 -3.43
C ARG A 213 -9.01 8.10 -1.97
N GLN A 214 -8.06 7.62 -1.16
CA GLN A 214 -8.23 7.47 0.29
C GLN A 214 -6.87 7.48 0.98
N ALA A 215 -6.80 8.04 2.18
CA ALA A 215 -5.63 7.96 3.07
C ALA A 215 -6.12 7.64 4.47
N ALA A 216 -5.80 6.44 4.98
CA ALA A 216 -6.22 5.97 6.30
C ALA A 216 -5.31 4.83 6.81
N ALA A 217 -5.54 4.36 8.04
CA ALA A 217 -4.92 3.16 8.56
C ALA A 217 -5.27 1.93 7.69
N PRO A 218 -4.37 0.94 7.55
CA PRO A 218 -4.59 -0.21 6.68
C PRO A 218 -5.96 -0.89 6.88
N ILE A 219 -6.30 -1.22 8.11
CA ILE A 219 -7.56 -1.90 8.44
C ILE A 219 -8.80 -1.06 8.11
N GLU A 220 -8.69 0.26 8.19
CA GLU A 220 -9.78 1.16 7.85
C GLU A 220 -10.03 1.19 6.34
N ILE A 221 -8.97 1.26 5.52
CA ILE A 221 -9.09 1.17 4.06
C ILE A 221 -9.72 -0.15 3.63
N TYR A 222 -9.35 -1.25 4.28
CA TYR A 222 -9.92 -2.57 3.98
C TYR A 222 -11.40 -2.67 4.34
N ARG A 223 -11.78 -2.22 5.54
CA ARG A 223 -13.15 -2.35 6.07
C ARG A 223 -14.11 -1.26 5.61
N ARG A 224 -13.59 -0.05 5.32
CA ARG A 224 -14.37 1.14 4.95
C ARG A 224 -13.76 1.83 3.75
N PRO A 225 -13.75 1.19 2.58
CA PRO A 225 -13.29 1.83 1.35
C PRO A 225 -14.13 3.06 1.04
N ALA A 226 -13.47 4.14 0.59
CA ALA A 226 -14.14 5.40 0.29
C ALA A 226 -14.96 5.36 -1.00
N ASP A 227 -14.57 4.52 -1.94
CA ASP A 227 -15.26 4.34 -3.22
C ASP A 227 -15.05 2.91 -3.78
N ALA A 228 -15.73 2.61 -4.88
CA ALA A 228 -15.66 1.30 -5.54
C ALA A 228 -14.25 0.98 -6.05
N PHE A 229 -13.48 2.00 -6.48
CA PHE A 229 -12.09 1.83 -6.91
C PHE A 229 -11.22 1.33 -5.75
N VAL A 230 -11.32 1.95 -4.58
CA VAL A 230 -10.55 1.53 -3.40
C VAL A 230 -10.99 0.14 -2.95
N ALA A 231 -12.32 -0.14 -2.94
CA ALA A 231 -12.87 -1.43 -2.56
C ALA A 231 -12.32 -2.57 -3.42
N ASP A 232 -12.31 -2.39 -4.74
CA ASP A 232 -11.84 -3.37 -5.72
C ASP A 232 -10.30 -3.49 -5.72
N PHE A 233 -9.63 -2.35 -5.57
CA PHE A 233 -8.16 -2.33 -5.57
C PHE A 233 -7.56 -2.95 -4.31
N ILE A 234 -8.23 -2.89 -3.15
CA ILE A 234 -7.72 -3.42 -1.86
C ILE A 234 -8.34 -4.78 -1.53
N GLY A 235 -7.68 -5.84 -1.96
CA GLY A 235 -8.16 -7.20 -1.74
C GLY A 235 -9.35 -7.59 -2.63
N MET A 236 -9.82 -8.81 -2.46
CA MET A 236 -11.05 -9.25 -3.12
C MET A 236 -12.27 -8.63 -2.45
N THR A 237 -13.26 -8.24 -3.25
CA THR A 237 -14.56 -7.74 -2.75
C THR A 237 -15.69 -8.15 -3.69
N ASN A 238 -16.87 -8.31 -3.14
CA ASN A 238 -18.10 -8.41 -3.91
C ASN A 238 -18.69 -7.02 -4.08
N LEU A 239 -18.60 -6.45 -5.29
CA LEU A 239 -19.25 -5.19 -5.65
C LEU A 239 -20.59 -5.49 -6.30
N LEU A 240 -21.69 -5.25 -5.59
CA LEU A 240 -23.03 -5.58 -6.05
C LEU A 240 -23.88 -4.31 -6.17
N PRO A 241 -24.68 -4.19 -7.25
CA PRO A 241 -25.61 -3.08 -7.36
C PRO A 241 -26.65 -3.15 -6.23
N VAL A 242 -27.02 -2.01 -5.69
CA VAL A 242 -28.03 -1.89 -4.65
C VAL A 242 -29.03 -0.81 -5.02
N GLU A 243 -30.31 -1.09 -4.81
CA GLU A 243 -31.43 -0.20 -5.04
C GLU A 243 -32.21 0.01 -3.76
N ALA A 244 -32.93 1.14 -3.63
CA ALA A 244 -33.85 1.36 -2.54
C ALA A 244 -35.25 0.87 -2.93
N ASP A 245 -35.90 0.09 -2.06
CA ASP A 245 -37.32 -0.19 -2.22
C ASP A 245 -38.18 1.03 -1.82
N SER A 246 -39.51 0.90 -1.95
CA SER A 246 -40.47 1.96 -1.58
C SER A 246 -40.41 2.36 -0.08
N ALA A 247 -39.81 1.53 0.76
CA ALA A 247 -39.65 1.79 2.20
C ALA A 247 -38.20 2.25 2.53
N GLY A 248 -37.33 2.49 1.55
CA GLY A 248 -35.92 2.90 1.73
C GLY A 248 -34.98 1.77 2.14
N ARG A 249 -35.40 0.51 2.10
CA ARG A 249 -34.54 -0.64 2.40
C ARG A 249 -33.66 -0.97 1.21
N ALA A 250 -32.42 -1.38 1.50
CA ALA A 250 -31.49 -1.81 0.45
C ALA A 250 -31.91 -3.17 -0.14
N VAL A 251 -32.05 -3.21 -1.46
CA VAL A 251 -32.36 -4.40 -2.24
C VAL A 251 -31.16 -4.73 -3.12
N VAL A 252 -30.61 -5.93 -2.97
CA VAL A 252 -29.49 -6.45 -3.72
C VAL A 252 -29.93 -7.70 -4.46
N LEU A 253 -29.76 -7.71 -5.78
CA LEU A 253 -30.16 -8.83 -6.67
C LEU A 253 -31.59 -9.29 -6.42
N GLY A 254 -32.52 -8.37 -6.21
CA GLY A 254 -33.95 -8.64 -5.98
C GLY A 254 -34.31 -9.04 -4.52
N SER A 255 -33.35 -9.11 -3.63
CA SER A 255 -33.58 -9.47 -2.21
C SER A 255 -33.27 -8.31 -1.26
N ALA A 256 -34.17 -8.01 -0.35
CA ALA A 256 -33.92 -6.97 0.66
C ALA A 256 -32.87 -7.46 1.68
N ILE A 257 -31.91 -6.61 2.01
CA ILE A 257 -30.91 -6.90 3.04
C ILE A 257 -31.42 -6.39 4.39
N PRO A 258 -31.75 -7.28 5.34
CA PRO A 258 -32.26 -6.87 6.64
C PRO A 258 -31.27 -5.99 7.39
N GLY A 259 -31.73 -4.83 7.86
CA GLY A 259 -30.89 -3.90 8.63
C GLY A 259 -30.03 -2.95 7.78
N LEU A 260 -30.06 -3.04 6.45
CA LEU A 260 -29.39 -2.12 5.55
C LEU A 260 -30.43 -1.18 4.91
N SER A 261 -30.17 0.12 5.00
CA SER A 261 -30.98 1.17 4.35
C SER A 261 -30.10 2.08 3.53
N LEU A 262 -30.64 2.65 2.46
CA LEU A 262 -29.96 3.66 1.64
C LEU A 262 -30.40 5.06 2.06
N SER A 263 -29.48 6.02 1.93
CA SER A 263 -29.80 7.44 2.14
C SER A 263 -30.86 7.92 1.12
N ASN A 264 -31.75 8.82 1.56
CA ASN A 264 -32.80 9.35 0.68
C ASN A 264 -32.19 10.06 -0.52
N GLY A 265 -32.60 9.67 -1.73
CA GLY A 265 -32.21 10.32 -2.99
C GLY A 265 -31.04 9.66 -3.74
N VAL A 266 -30.46 8.61 -3.20
CA VAL A 266 -29.40 7.83 -3.91
C VAL A 266 -30.03 7.07 -5.07
N LYS A 267 -29.63 7.42 -6.28
CA LYS A 267 -30.15 6.79 -7.52
C LYS A 267 -29.29 5.61 -8.00
N GLU A 268 -27.98 5.68 -7.76
CA GLU A 268 -27.04 4.63 -8.14
C GLU A 268 -26.04 4.41 -6.98
N ALA A 269 -26.07 3.25 -6.38
CA ALA A 269 -25.13 2.83 -5.37
C ALA A 269 -24.69 1.38 -5.63
N GLN A 270 -23.58 1.05 -5.04
CA GLN A 270 -23.08 -0.32 -4.94
C GLN A 270 -22.82 -0.64 -3.47
N ILE A 271 -22.95 -1.90 -3.09
CA ILE A 271 -22.40 -2.37 -1.83
C ILE A 271 -21.09 -3.11 -2.09
N SER A 272 -20.15 -2.90 -1.20
CA SER A 272 -18.93 -3.70 -1.08
C SER A 272 -19.08 -4.64 0.11
N VAL A 273 -18.90 -5.94 -0.12
CA VAL A 273 -18.89 -6.97 0.92
C VAL A 273 -17.67 -7.84 0.75
N ARG A 274 -16.90 -8.03 1.81
CA ARG A 274 -15.71 -8.88 1.75
C ARG A 274 -16.12 -10.35 1.64
N PRO A 275 -15.38 -11.19 0.86
CA PRO A 275 -15.72 -12.60 0.68
C PRO A 275 -15.79 -13.40 1.97
N GLU A 276 -14.98 -13.09 2.97
CA GLU A 276 -14.99 -13.71 4.29
C GLU A 276 -16.20 -13.37 5.15
N ASP A 277 -16.91 -12.29 4.81
CA ASP A 277 -18.14 -11.88 5.49
C ASP A 277 -19.41 -12.48 4.86
N VAL A 278 -19.30 -13.00 3.63
CA VAL A 278 -20.41 -13.66 2.94
C VAL A 278 -20.67 -15.02 3.56
N ARG A 279 -21.91 -15.28 3.98
CA ARG A 279 -22.32 -16.57 4.55
C ARG A 279 -23.14 -17.36 3.55
N LEU A 280 -22.83 -18.64 3.42
CA LEU A 280 -23.61 -19.59 2.64
C LEU A 280 -24.52 -20.40 3.57
N THR A 281 -25.78 -20.56 3.15
CA THR A 281 -26.80 -21.31 3.89
C THR A 281 -27.48 -22.33 2.96
N GLU A 282 -28.34 -23.15 3.53
CA GLU A 282 -29.24 -23.99 2.73
C GLU A 282 -30.16 -23.14 1.85
N PRO A 283 -30.60 -23.66 0.71
CA PRO A 283 -31.56 -22.98 -0.16
C PRO A 283 -32.82 -22.56 0.60
N GLY A 284 -33.28 -21.34 0.41
CA GLY A 284 -34.45 -20.76 1.08
C GLY A 284 -34.18 -20.07 2.42
N ASN A 285 -33.05 -20.31 3.06
CA ASN A 285 -32.67 -19.66 4.32
C ASN A 285 -31.78 -18.41 4.12
N GLY A 286 -31.33 -18.15 2.91
CA GLY A 286 -30.56 -16.98 2.52
C GLY A 286 -31.45 -15.90 1.93
N ALA A 287 -31.02 -14.63 2.04
CA ALA A 287 -31.70 -13.52 1.42
C ALA A 287 -31.67 -13.58 -0.12
N ILE A 288 -30.57 -14.13 -0.69
CA ILE A 288 -30.31 -14.19 -2.13
C ILE A 288 -30.15 -15.67 -2.53
N ALA A 289 -30.96 -16.15 -3.49
CA ALA A 289 -30.84 -17.48 -4.04
C ALA A 289 -29.70 -17.51 -5.08
N GLY A 290 -28.84 -18.52 -5.02
CA GLY A 290 -27.73 -18.68 -5.95
C GLY A 290 -27.39 -20.14 -6.22
N THR A 291 -26.53 -20.36 -7.23
CA THR A 291 -26.00 -21.67 -7.60
C THR A 291 -24.47 -21.63 -7.55
N VAL A 292 -23.88 -22.61 -6.88
CA VAL A 292 -22.41 -22.73 -6.84
C VAL A 292 -21.89 -23.08 -8.22
N THR A 293 -20.98 -22.29 -8.74
CA THR A 293 -20.34 -22.51 -10.05
C THR A 293 -18.98 -23.20 -9.90
N PHE A 294 -18.24 -22.85 -8.85
CA PHE A 294 -16.89 -23.38 -8.62
C PHE A 294 -16.52 -23.33 -7.13
N VAL A 295 -15.72 -24.29 -6.69
CA VAL A 295 -15.13 -24.30 -5.34
C VAL A 295 -13.63 -24.45 -5.49
N ARG A 296 -12.88 -23.53 -4.89
CA ARG A 296 -11.41 -23.53 -4.89
C ARG A 296 -10.86 -23.70 -3.48
N ASP A 297 -10.22 -24.84 -3.24
CA ASP A 297 -9.56 -25.12 -1.97
C ASP A 297 -8.07 -24.73 -2.07
N LEU A 298 -7.67 -23.75 -1.26
CA LEU A 298 -6.30 -23.22 -1.20
C LEU A 298 -5.54 -23.76 0.04
N GLY A 299 -6.08 -24.77 0.72
CA GLY A 299 -5.51 -25.35 1.92
C GLY A 299 -5.80 -24.55 3.19
N GLY A 300 -5.48 -23.26 3.22
CA GLY A 300 -5.77 -22.38 4.35
C GLY A 300 -7.15 -21.73 4.30
N THR A 301 -7.71 -21.57 3.11
CA THR A 301 -9.03 -20.98 2.84
C THR A 301 -9.72 -21.73 1.72
N ILE A 302 -11.04 -21.71 1.72
CA ILE A 302 -11.90 -22.27 0.67
C ILE A 302 -12.72 -21.15 0.08
N GLU A 303 -12.58 -20.93 -1.22
CA GLU A 303 -13.34 -19.95 -1.98
C GLU A 303 -14.48 -20.64 -2.72
N THR A 304 -15.69 -20.18 -2.49
CA THR A 304 -16.90 -20.67 -3.17
C THR A 304 -17.46 -19.56 -4.05
N PHE A 305 -17.56 -19.85 -5.34
CA PHE A 305 -18.09 -18.94 -6.35
C PHE A 305 -19.56 -19.27 -6.58
N VAL A 306 -20.43 -18.31 -6.35
CA VAL A 306 -21.88 -18.45 -6.45
C VAL A 306 -22.42 -17.48 -7.49
N GLU A 307 -23.13 -17.99 -8.48
CA GLU A 307 -23.90 -17.18 -9.39
C GLU A 307 -25.28 -16.86 -8.80
N ALA A 308 -25.60 -15.59 -8.67
CA ALA A 308 -26.88 -15.11 -8.16
C ALA A 308 -27.32 -13.86 -8.93
N GLY A 309 -28.53 -13.86 -9.50
CA GLY A 309 -29.06 -12.72 -10.23
C GLY A 309 -28.16 -12.23 -11.39
N GLY A 310 -27.44 -13.13 -12.08
CA GLY A 310 -26.50 -12.81 -13.14
C GLY A 310 -25.18 -12.15 -12.66
N LYS A 311 -24.90 -12.18 -11.37
CA LYS A 311 -23.65 -11.71 -10.76
C LYS A 311 -22.93 -12.85 -10.06
N MET A 312 -21.60 -12.77 -10.08
CA MET A 312 -20.76 -13.70 -9.31
C MET A 312 -20.53 -13.14 -7.91
N ILE A 313 -20.83 -13.95 -6.89
CA ILE A 313 -20.54 -13.69 -5.49
C ILE A 313 -19.49 -14.67 -5.02
N ILE A 314 -18.46 -14.19 -4.36
CA ILE A 314 -17.39 -15.02 -3.78
C ILE A 314 -17.59 -15.06 -2.28
N ALA A 315 -17.68 -16.27 -1.72
CA ALA A 315 -17.64 -16.51 -0.27
C ALA A 315 -16.32 -17.20 0.08
N VAL A 316 -15.70 -16.79 1.19
CA VAL A 316 -14.46 -17.39 1.71
C VAL A 316 -14.74 -17.95 3.09
N ALA A 317 -14.38 -19.22 3.29
CA ALA A 317 -14.50 -19.90 4.59
C ALA A 317 -13.16 -20.53 4.99
N THR A 318 -13.00 -20.82 6.29
CA THR A 318 -11.90 -21.64 6.77
C THR A 318 -12.17 -23.13 6.47
N PRO A 319 -11.14 -24.01 6.41
CA PRO A 319 -11.35 -25.44 6.23
C PRO A 319 -12.24 -26.10 7.29
N ARG A 320 -12.31 -25.49 8.49
CA ARG A 320 -13.17 -25.97 9.59
C ARG A 320 -14.66 -25.66 9.36
N GLU A 321 -14.91 -24.56 8.66
CA GLU A 321 -16.25 -24.07 8.31
C GLU A 321 -16.62 -24.42 6.86
N ARG A 322 -15.92 -25.42 6.28
CA ARG A 322 -16.10 -25.82 4.89
C ARG A 322 -17.58 -26.05 4.58
N PRO A 323 -18.18 -25.30 3.67
CA PRO A 323 -19.54 -25.54 3.24
C PRO A 323 -19.61 -26.89 2.50
N ASN A 324 -20.61 -27.72 2.81
CA ASN A 324 -20.83 -29.00 2.15
C ASN A 324 -21.55 -28.77 0.81
N VAL A 325 -20.86 -28.13 -0.14
CA VAL A 325 -21.39 -27.78 -1.45
C VAL A 325 -20.42 -28.17 -2.56
N ALA A 326 -20.96 -28.42 -3.73
CA ALA A 326 -20.21 -28.71 -4.95
C ALA A 326 -20.74 -27.82 -6.09
N ALA A 327 -20.04 -27.78 -7.22
CA ALA A 327 -20.53 -27.09 -8.40
C ALA A 327 -21.90 -27.64 -8.80
N GLY A 328 -22.85 -26.78 -9.10
CA GLY A 328 -24.25 -27.08 -9.35
C GLY A 328 -25.15 -27.11 -8.10
N SER A 329 -24.60 -27.05 -6.89
CA SER A 329 -25.41 -27.00 -5.66
C SER A 329 -26.17 -25.64 -5.56
N PRO A 330 -27.50 -25.68 -5.30
CA PRO A 330 -28.26 -24.50 -4.94
C PRO A 330 -27.91 -24.09 -3.50
N VAL A 331 -27.75 -22.78 -3.27
CA VAL A 331 -27.41 -22.20 -1.95
C VAL A 331 -28.19 -20.91 -1.71
N GLY A 332 -28.33 -20.55 -0.44
CA GLY A 332 -28.73 -19.22 -0.01
C GLY A 332 -27.49 -18.39 0.31
N VAL A 333 -27.43 -17.15 -0.15
CA VAL A 333 -26.37 -16.19 0.17
C VAL A 333 -26.89 -15.16 1.15
N VAL A 334 -26.20 -15.01 2.26
CA VAL A 334 -26.49 -14.00 3.29
C VAL A 334 -25.38 -12.97 3.32
N LEU A 335 -25.75 -11.71 3.18
CA LEU A 335 -24.87 -10.55 3.28
C LEU A 335 -25.22 -9.81 4.60
N PRO A 336 -24.39 -9.95 5.65
CA PRO A 336 -24.65 -9.25 6.93
C PRO A 336 -24.59 -7.74 6.74
N ALA A 337 -25.61 -7.02 7.19
CA ALA A 337 -25.71 -5.57 6.99
C ALA A 337 -24.51 -4.80 7.57
N GLU A 338 -23.99 -5.25 8.71
CA GLU A 338 -22.83 -4.69 9.39
C GLU A 338 -21.53 -4.81 8.59
N SER A 339 -21.47 -5.76 7.65
CA SER A 339 -20.31 -5.98 6.75
C SER A 339 -20.49 -5.35 5.37
N CYS A 340 -21.65 -4.77 5.10
CA CYS A 340 -21.96 -4.11 3.84
C CYS A 340 -21.52 -2.64 3.90
N VAL A 341 -20.63 -2.22 3.03
CA VAL A 341 -20.27 -0.81 2.85
C VAL A 341 -21.01 -0.26 1.63
N VAL A 342 -21.88 0.72 1.85
CA VAL A 342 -22.58 1.41 0.76
C VAL A 342 -21.64 2.42 0.13
N LEU A 343 -21.44 2.30 -1.18
CA LEU A 343 -20.60 3.14 -2.01
C LEU A 343 -21.50 3.91 -2.97
N GLU A 344 -21.66 5.19 -2.74
CA GLU A 344 -22.41 6.10 -3.60
C GLU A 344 -21.53 6.54 -4.77
N LYS A 345 -22.13 6.71 -5.96
CA LYS A 345 -21.44 7.21 -7.16
C LYS A 345 -21.48 8.73 -7.22
#